data_cef53f817609c0a2198a362f6802fcd8
#
_entry.id   cef53f817609c0a2198a362f6802fcd8
#
_cell.length_a   1.000
_cell.length_b   1.000
_cell.length_c   1.000
_cell.angle_alpha   90.00
_cell.angle_beta   90.00
_cell.angle_gamma   90.00
#
_symmetry.space_group_name_H-M   'P 1'
#
loop_
_entity.id
_entity.type
_entity.pdbx_description
1 polymer ?
#
loop_
_entity_poly.entity_id
_entity_poly.type
_entity_poly.pdbx_seq_one_letter_code
_entity_poly.pdbx_strand_id
1 'polypeptide(L)'
;MRLKIWGTRGSLPSPGPDTVRYGGNTSCVEVRGERGTLLVLDAGTGIRRLGAALRSRITRLDILLTHLHLDHILGIGFFAPLERPDLDVHIWGPSSTTLNLEARLARYWGPPLFPIRLYDLPCRIAFHDVPLGRFAIGEFEITGALVCHPGPTVGYRIDDGSRVIVYLPDHEPALGSSHLPAAAAWTSGWDLARNADLLIHDAQYSADEYADHVGWGHSALSHALEFAATANVRRLIAFHHDPNRSDADMDRLIADAIRGMPLPFRFAAAREGARLTLRHRRSGDR
;
A
#
# COMPACT_ATOMS: atom_id res chain seq x y z
N MET A 1 -5.61 11.56 11.91
CA MET A 1 -5.51 10.90 10.58
C MET A 1 -6.46 9.69 10.54
N ARG A 2 -7.16 9.46 9.45
CA ARG A 2 -8.11 8.33 9.26
C ARG A 2 -7.70 7.53 8.03
N LEU A 3 -7.89 6.23 8.10
CA LEU A 3 -7.50 5.29 7.05
C LEU A 3 -8.67 4.36 6.74
N LYS A 4 -8.84 4.00 5.45
CA LYS A 4 -9.77 2.97 5.02
C LYS A 4 -9.11 2.08 3.96
N ILE A 5 -9.27 0.78 4.11
CA ILE A 5 -8.76 -0.25 3.20
C ILE A 5 -9.85 -0.56 2.16
N TRP A 6 -9.51 -0.46 0.88
CA TRP A 6 -10.42 -0.68 -0.23
C TRP A 6 -10.07 -1.91 -1.05
N GLY A 7 -8.83 -2.39 -0.96
CA GLY A 7 -8.34 -3.62 -1.56
C GLY A 7 -7.18 -4.16 -0.74
N THR A 8 -7.01 -5.47 -0.70
CA THR A 8 -6.10 -6.19 0.20
C THR A 8 -5.30 -7.27 -0.52
N ARG A 9 -5.72 -7.70 -1.72
CA ARG A 9 -5.11 -8.79 -2.47
C ARG A 9 -3.87 -8.33 -3.21
N GLY A 10 -2.92 -9.23 -3.32
CA GLY A 10 -1.76 -9.15 -4.18
C GLY A 10 -1.99 -9.78 -5.53
N SER A 11 -1.16 -9.42 -6.50
CA SER A 11 -1.02 -9.99 -7.84
C SER A 11 -2.27 -9.95 -8.71
N LEU A 12 -3.39 -10.50 -8.26
CA LEU A 12 -4.65 -10.57 -9.01
C LEU A 12 -5.87 -10.35 -8.11
N PRO A 13 -6.93 -9.70 -8.63
CA PRO A 13 -8.20 -9.65 -7.93
C PRO A 13 -8.81 -11.05 -7.84
N SER A 14 -9.27 -11.44 -6.67
CA SER A 14 -9.83 -12.77 -6.37
C SER A 14 -11.19 -12.65 -5.68
N PRO A 15 -12.22 -12.08 -6.36
CA PRO A 15 -13.57 -12.00 -5.81
C PRO A 15 -14.25 -13.37 -5.82
N GLY A 16 -14.86 -13.74 -4.71
CA GLY A 16 -15.57 -15.01 -4.61
C GLY A 16 -16.12 -15.26 -3.21
N PRO A 17 -16.93 -16.31 -3.03
CA PRO A 17 -17.51 -16.66 -1.72
C PRO A 17 -16.43 -16.94 -0.67
N ASP A 18 -15.28 -17.45 -1.10
CA ASP A 18 -14.19 -17.86 -0.20
C ASP A 18 -13.25 -16.71 0.18
N THR A 19 -13.48 -15.49 -0.32
CA THR A 19 -12.64 -14.31 -0.08
C THR A 19 -13.41 -13.11 0.49
N VAL A 20 -14.65 -13.32 0.92
CA VAL A 20 -15.57 -12.24 1.34
C VAL A 20 -15.08 -11.50 2.59
N ARG A 21 -14.45 -12.20 3.55
CA ARG A 21 -14.05 -11.62 4.83
C ARG A 21 -12.80 -10.75 4.75
N TYR A 22 -11.81 -11.18 3.98
CA TYR A 22 -10.58 -10.41 3.79
C TYR A 22 -10.67 -9.49 2.58
N GLY A 23 -11.46 -9.86 1.58
CA GLY A 23 -11.68 -9.09 0.37
C GLY A 23 -10.98 -9.68 -0.85
N GLY A 24 -11.48 -9.34 -2.04
CA GLY A 24 -10.98 -9.84 -3.32
C GLY A 24 -10.41 -8.74 -4.24
N ASN A 25 -10.45 -7.46 -3.85
CA ASN A 25 -9.86 -6.39 -4.63
C ASN A 25 -8.38 -6.22 -4.34
N THR A 26 -7.62 -5.77 -5.35
CA THR A 26 -6.19 -5.50 -5.22
C THR A 26 -5.90 -4.15 -4.59
N SER A 27 -4.63 -3.92 -4.28
CA SER A 27 -4.07 -2.90 -3.40
C SER A 27 -4.66 -1.50 -3.58
N CYS A 28 -5.37 -1.00 -2.57
CA CYS A 28 -5.85 0.38 -2.49
C CYS A 28 -6.16 0.77 -1.05
N VAL A 29 -5.52 1.83 -0.57
CA VAL A 29 -5.72 2.35 0.78
C VAL A 29 -5.97 3.86 0.72
N GLU A 30 -7.06 4.32 1.35
CA GLU A 30 -7.41 5.73 1.50
C GLU A 30 -6.83 6.26 2.81
N VAL A 31 -6.15 7.41 2.77
CA VAL A 31 -5.69 8.16 3.94
C VAL A 31 -6.27 9.56 3.90
N ARG A 32 -6.94 9.95 4.98
CA ARG A 32 -7.51 11.30 5.15
C ARG A 32 -6.88 12.02 6.32
N GLY A 33 -6.40 13.21 6.05
CA GLY A 33 -5.99 14.18 7.05
C GLY A 33 -7.17 14.87 7.73
N GLU A 34 -6.88 15.57 8.81
CA GLU A 34 -7.90 16.33 9.56
C GLU A 34 -8.27 17.64 8.85
N ARG A 35 -7.34 18.21 8.05
CA ARG A 35 -7.58 19.40 7.24
C ARG A 35 -8.17 19.11 5.86
N GLY A 36 -8.49 17.83 5.59
CA GLY A 36 -9.21 17.41 4.41
C GLY A 36 -8.35 16.87 3.27
N THR A 37 -7.03 16.81 3.41
CA THR A 37 -6.14 16.19 2.43
C THR A 37 -6.52 14.73 2.24
N LEU A 38 -6.65 14.31 0.97
CA LEU A 38 -6.97 12.95 0.57
C LEU A 38 -5.81 12.36 -0.22
N LEU A 39 -5.21 11.31 0.34
CA LEU A 39 -4.25 10.46 -0.35
C LEU A 39 -4.87 9.12 -0.66
N VAL A 40 -4.53 8.56 -1.81
CA VAL A 40 -4.83 7.17 -2.18
C VAL A 40 -3.50 6.46 -2.39
N LEU A 41 -3.25 5.41 -1.64
CA LEU A 41 -2.04 4.59 -1.74
C LEU A 41 -2.40 3.39 -2.63
N ASP A 42 -1.76 3.33 -3.76
CA ASP A 42 -2.04 2.45 -4.89
C ASP A 42 -3.47 2.52 -5.45
N ALA A 43 -3.60 2.08 -6.68
CA ALA A 43 -4.81 2.20 -7.48
C ALA A 43 -5.21 0.87 -8.13
N GLY A 44 -5.08 -0.22 -7.38
CA GLY A 44 -5.61 -1.52 -7.75
C GLY A 44 -7.14 -1.51 -7.86
N THR A 45 -7.76 -2.66 -8.04
CA THR A 45 -9.22 -2.72 -8.30
C THR A 45 -10.08 -2.14 -7.19
N GLY A 46 -9.53 -2.05 -5.96
CA GLY A 46 -10.20 -1.41 -4.82
C GLY A 46 -10.56 0.06 -5.04
N ILE A 47 -9.79 0.80 -5.88
CA ILE A 47 -10.03 2.23 -6.12
C ILE A 47 -11.39 2.49 -6.77
N ARG A 48 -11.93 1.55 -7.56
CA ARG A 48 -13.27 1.66 -8.15
C ARG A 48 -14.34 1.86 -7.07
N ARG A 49 -14.24 1.09 -5.97
CA ARG A 49 -15.17 1.20 -4.83
C ARG A 49 -14.97 2.49 -4.04
N LEU A 50 -13.73 2.93 -3.91
CA LEU A 50 -13.41 4.24 -3.34
C LEU A 50 -14.08 5.34 -4.15
N GLY A 51 -13.93 5.35 -5.48
CA GLY A 51 -14.54 6.33 -6.37
C GLY A 51 -16.07 6.44 -6.21
N ALA A 52 -16.74 5.29 -6.16
CA ALA A 52 -18.19 5.23 -5.94
C ALA A 52 -18.62 5.76 -4.55
N ALA A 53 -17.74 5.70 -3.56
CA ALA A 53 -18.01 6.16 -2.19
C ALA A 53 -17.65 7.63 -1.96
N LEU A 54 -16.91 8.26 -2.86
CA LEU A 54 -16.53 9.68 -2.76
C LEU A 54 -17.75 10.57 -3.06
N ARG A 55 -18.53 10.85 -2.01
CA ARG A 55 -19.73 11.73 -2.09
C ARG A 55 -19.43 13.20 -1.86
N SER A 56 -18.29 13.52 -1.27
CA SER A 56 -17.87 14.89 -1.00
C SER A 56 -17.27 15.53 -2.25
N ARG A 57 -17.50 16.84 -2.40
CA ARG A 57 -16.89 17.63 -3.47
C ARG A 57 -15.41 17.83 -3.16
N ILE A 58 -14.58 16.87 -3.54
CA ILE A 58 -13.13 17.02 -3.53
C ILE A 58 -12.73 17.79 -4.79
N THR A 59 -11.78 18.70 -4.67
CA THR A 59 -11.20 19.45 -5.79
C THR A 59 -9.80 18.96 -6.12
N ARG A 60 -9.18 18.23 -5.21
CA ARG A 60 -7.84 17.64 -5.40
C ARG A 60 -7.78 16.23 -4.83
N LEU A 61 -7.05 15.37 -5.52
CA LEU A 61 -6.76 13.99 -5.12
C LEU A 61 -5.32 13.67 -5.48
N ASP A 62 -4.57 13.10 -4.54
CA ASP A 62 -3.21 12.63 -4.75
C ASP A 62 -3.18 11.09 -4.64
N ILE A 63 -2.77 10.43 -5.73
CA ILE A 63 -2.57 8.97 -5.80
C ILE A 63 -1.08 8.71 -5.73
N LEU A 64 -0.63 7.96 -4.73
CA LEU A 64 0.75 7.57 -4.53
C LEU A 64 0.91 6.11 -4.94
N LEU A 65 1.48 5.86 -6.11
CA LEU A 65 1.78 4.52 -6.60
C LEU A 65 3.12 4.05 -6.04
N THR A 66 3.13 2.88 -5.43
CA THR A 66 4.38 2.25 -4.98
C THR A 66 5.22 1.80 -6.16
N HIS A 67 4.58 1.18 -7.15
CA HIS A 67 5.17 0.73 -8.41
C HIS A 67 4.07 0.52 -9.47
N LEU A 68 4.43 -0.04 -10.63
CA LEU A 68 3.52 -0.12 -11.77
C LEU A 68 3.13 -1.56 -12.15
N HIS A 69 3.18 -2.52 -11.22
CA HIS A 69 2.55 -3.82 -11.46
C HIS A 69 1.02 -3.65 -11.58
N LEU A 70 0.38 -4.53 -12.34
CA LEU A 70 -1.02 -4.36 -12.73
C LEU A 70 -1.97 -4.28 -11.53
N ASP A 71 -1.74 -5.04 -10.49
CA ASP A 71 -2.56 -5.07 -9.28
C ASP A 71 -2.51 -3.77 -8.47
N HIS A 72 -1.57 -2.87 -8.77
CA HIS A 72 -1.46 -1.53 -8.17
C HIS A 72 -2.01 -0.41 -9.07
N ILE A 73 -2.29 -0.67 -10.34
CA ILE A 73 -2.74 0.36 -11.30
C ILE A 73 -4.02 -0.01 -12.05
N LEU A 74 -4.44 -1.28 -12.04
CA LEU A 74 -5.53 -1.81 -12.87
C LEU A 74 -6.87 -1.08 -12.65
N GLY A 75 -7.11 -0.58 -11.44
CA GLY A 75 -8.36 0.09 -11.10
C GLY A 75 -8.49 1.53 -11.56
N ILE A 76 -7.39 2.17 -11.96
CA ILE A 76 -7.38 3.61 -12.31
C ILE A 76 -8.40 3.92 -13.41
N GLY A 77 -8.42 3.14 -14.48
CA GLY A 77 -9.33 3.35 -15.61
C GLY A 77 -10.83 3.25 -15.27
N PHE A 78 -11.16 2.70 -14.10
CA PHE A 78 -12.53 2.57 -13.60
C PHE A 78 -12.82 3.44 -12.38
N PHE A 79 -11.98 4.44 -12.15
CA PHE A 79 -12.12 5.39 -11.05
C PHE A 79 -12.99 6.57 -11.47
N ALA A 80 -14.29 6.49 -11.22
CA ALA A 80 -15.28 7.46 -11.66
C ALA A 80 -14.94 8.96 -11.43
N PRO A 81 -14.23 9.38 -10.37
CA PRO A 81 -13.82 10.77 -10.21
C PRO A 81 -12.97 11.34 -11.35
N LEU A 82 -12.29 10.51 -12.16
CA LEU A 82 -11.51 10.97 -13.31
C LEU A 82 -12.39 11.57 -14.44
N GLU A 83 -13.68 11.31 -14.42
CA GLU A 83 -14.64 11.90 -15.37
C GLU A 83 -15.11 13.33 -14.97
N ARG A 84 -14.55 13.88 -13.88
CA ARG A 84 -14.93 15.19 -13.38
C ARG A 84 -13.97 16.27 -13.87
N PRO A 85 -14.45 17.26 -14.69
CA PRO A 85 -13.59 18.32 -15.23
C PRO A 85 -13.09 19.34 -14.16
N ASP A 86 -13.74 19.34 -12.97
CA ASP A 86 -13.40 20.23 -11.85
C ASP A 86 -12.41 19.60 -10.85
N LEU A 87 -11.91 18.38 -11.13
CA LEU A 87 -10.99 17.66 -10.25
C LEU A 87 -9.54 17.78 -10.72
N ASP A 88 -8.65 18.14 -9.82
CA ASP A 88 -7.20 18.03 -9.97
C ASP A 88 -6.73 16.67 -9.43
N VAL A 89 -6.16 15.84 -10.29
CA VAL A 89 -5.61 14.53 -9.92
C VAL A 89 -4.10 14.58 -10.05
N HIS A 90 -3.39 14.30 -8.98
CA HIS A 90 -1.94 14.19 -8.96
C HIS A 90 -1.56 12.72 -8.80
N ILE A 91 -0.86 12.16 -9.77
CA ILE A 91 -0.37 10.78 -9.74
C ILE A 91 1.14 10.82 -9.50
N TRP A 92 1.55 10.25 -8.38
CA TRP A 92 2.93 10.13 -7.94
C TRP A 92 3.39 8.69 -8.14
N GLY A 93 4.58 8.49 -8.68
CA GLY A 93 5.11 7.13 -8.86
C GLY A 93 6.63 7.10 -8.90
N PRO A 94 7.23 5.90 -8.88
CA PRO A 94 8.69 5.78 -8.90
C PRO A 94 9.27 6.42 -10.16
N SER A 95 10.40 7.10 -10.02
CA SER A 95 11.15 7.65 -11.16
C SER A 95 11.71 6.54 -12.06
N SER A 96 12.01 6.89 -13.30
CA SER A 96 12.66 6.00 -14.25
C SER A 96 13.63 6.79 -15.13
N THR A 97 14.74 6.17 -15.48
CA THR A 97 15.75 6.75 -16.37
C THR A 97 15.39 6.68 -17.86
N THR A 98 14.35 5.92 -18.22
CA THR A 98 14.01 5.66 -19.63
C THR A 98 12.74 6.36 -20.07
N LEU A 99 11.70 6.38 -19.26
CA LEU A 99 10.39 6.96 -19.58
C LEU A 99 9.80 7.64 -18.35
N ASN A 100 9.18 8.79 -18.54
CA ASN A 100 8.42 9.45 -17.47
C ASN A 100 7.21 8.61 -17.03
N LEU A 101 6.62 8.95 -15.89
CA LEU A 101 5.50 8.20 -15.31
C LEU A 101 4.29 8.15 -16.24
N GLU A 102 3.95 9.27 -16.89
CA GLU A 102 2.84 9.35 -17.84
C GLU A 102 3.00 8.35 -18.99
N ALA A 103 4.17 8.34 -19.66
CA ALA A 103 4.44 7.45 -20.78
C ALA A 103 4.42 5.96 -20.37
N ARG A 104 4.83 5.66 -19.13
CA ARG A 104 4.75 4.28 -18.60
C ARG A 104 3.32 3.85 -18.35
N LEU A 105 2.50 4.71 -17.73
CA LEU A 105 1.08 4.44 -17.49
C LEU A 105 0.27 4.37 -18.80
N ALA A 106 0.59 5.21 -19.78
CA ALA A 106 -0.08 5.22 -21.07
C ALA A 106 0.05 3.89 -21.85
N ARG A 107 1.01 3.03 -21.51
CA ARG A 107 1.12 1.67 -22.08
C ARG A 107 -0.06 0.77 -21.71
N TYR A 108 -0.64 0.97 -20.52
CA TYR A 108 -1.78 0.21 -20.01
C TYR A 108 -3.09 0.94 -20.25
N TRP A 109 -3.03 2.27 -20.33
CA TRP A 109 -4.17 3.15 -20.35
C TRP A 109 -4.35 3.80 -21.73
N GLY A 110 -4.67 2.97 -22.69
CA GLY A 110 -4.90 3.35 -24.07
C GLY A 110 -5.13 2.12 -24.94
N PRO A 111 -5.66 2.32 -26.18
CA PRO A 111 -5.84 1.22 -27.12
C PRO A 111 -4.54 0.49 -27.42
N PRO A 112 -4.57 -0.86 -27.57
CA PRO A 112 -5.75 -1.73 -27.52
C PRO A 112 -6.16 -2.22 -26.13
N LEU A 113 -5.41 -1.89 -25.05
CA LEU A 113 -5.65 -2.44 -23.71
C LEU A 113 -6.77 -1.72 -22.96
N PHE A 114 -6.95 -0.43 -23.24
CA PHE A 114 -7.99 0.38 -22.65
C PHE A 114 -8.61 1.31 -23.70
N PRO A 115 -9.94 1.52 -23.71
CA PRO A 115 -10.61 2.23 -24.82
C PRO A 115 -10.36 3.75 -24.82
N ILE A 116 -9.99 4.34 -23.69
CA ILE A 116 -9.78 5.78 -23.52
C ILE A 116 -8.31 6.03 -23.18
N ARG A 117 -7.72 7.05 -23.78
CA ARG A 117 -6.35 7.47 -23.44
C ARG A 117 -6.35 8.39 -22.23
N LEU A 118 -5.22 8.48 -21.52
CA LEU A 118 -5.07 9.35 -20.34
C LEU A 118 -5.47 10.80 -20.60
N TYR A 119 -5.07 11.36 -21.76
CA TYR A 119 -5.33 12.75 -22.12
C TYR A 119 -6.73 13.01 -22.70
N ASP A 120 -7.53 11.97 -22.91
CA ASP A 120 -8.94 12.10 -23.28
C ASP A 120 -9.84 12.24 -22.04
N LEU A 121 -9.27 12.10 -20.83
CA LEU A 121 -10.00 12.24 -19.57
C LEU A 121 -10.32 13.72 -19.31
N PRO A 122 -11.54 14.05 -18.83
CA PRO A 122 -11.94 15.44 -18.60
C PRO A 122 -11.31 16.09 -17.38
N CYS A 123 -10.80 15.33 -16.39
CA CYS A 123 -10.11 15.88 -15.24
C CYS A 123 -8.71 16.41 -15.61
N ARG A 124 -8.18 17.28 -14.76
CA ARG A 124 -6.78 17.70 -14.88
C ARG A 124 -5.89 16.68 -14.19
N ILE A 125 -4.96 16.08 -14.93
CA ILE A 125 -4.00 15.10 -14.38
C ILE A 125 -2.59 15.70 -14.43
N ALA A 126 -1.88 15.63 -13.30
CA ALA A 126 -0.46 15.93 -13.20
C ALA A 126 0.29 14.67 -12.74
N PHE A 127 1.39 14.36 -13.44
CA PHE A 127 2.27 13.23 -13.11
C PHE A 127 3.52 13.72 -12.42
N HIS A 128 3.92 13.03 -11.36
CA HIS A 128 5.08 13.39 -10.55
C HIS A 128 5.96 12.16 -10.31
N ASP A 129 7.25 12.30 -10.52
CA ASP A 129 8.22 11.37 -9.97
C ASP A 129 8.30 11.58 -8.45
N VAL A 130 8.21 10.50 -7.67
CA VAL A 130 8.35 10.58 -6.22
C VAL A 130 9.77 10.98 -5.87
N PRO A 131 9.98 12.09 -5.11
CA PRO A 131 11.29 12.42 -4.58
C PRO A 131 11.76 11.30 -3.64
N LEU A 132 12.98 10.82 -3.83
CA LEU A 132 13.61 9.97 -2.82
C LEU A 132 14.05 10.87 -1.66
N GLY A 133 13.33 10.74 -0.53
CA GLY A 133 13.46 11.64 0.62
C GLY A 133 12.14 12.28 0.99
N ARG A 134 12.18 13.48 1.58
CA ARG A 134 11.01 14.17 2.13
C ARG A 134 10.37 15.13 1.13
N PHE A 135 9.04 15.11 1.09
CA PHE A 135 8.21 16.06 0.37
C PHE A 135 6.86 16.24 1.09
N ALA A 136 6.08 17.24 0.70
CA ALA A 136 4.81 17.54 1.36
C ALA A 136 3.63 17.44 0.38
N ILE A 137 2.51 16.88 0.86
CA ILE A 137 1.22 16.94 0.19
C ILE A 137 0.18 17.38 1.22
N GLY A 138 -0.35 18.57 1.04
CA GLY A 138 -1.31 19.16 1.98
C GLY A 138 -0.73 19.26 3.39
N GLU A 139 -1.32 18.52 4.31
CA GLU A 139 -0.92 18.50 5.72
C GLU A 139 0.08 17.39 6.08
N PHE A 140 0.41 16.54 5.10
CA PHE A 140 1.30 15.41 5.32
C PHE A 140 2.74 15.71 4.90
N GLU A 141 3.70 15.43 5.76
CA GLU A 141 5.09 15.19 5.38
C GLU A 141 5.22 13.73 4.96
N ILE A 142 5.71 13.51 3.74
CA ILE A 142 5.85 12.17 3.16
C ILE A 142 7.34 11.92 2.93
N THR A 143 7.81 10.73 3.29
CA THR A 143 9.14 10.25 2.91
C THR A 143 8.98 9.08 1.96
N GLY A 144 9.56 9.19 0.76
CA GLY A 144 9.67 8.11 -0.21
C GLY A 144 11.07 7.50 -0.20
N ALA A 145 11.17 6.18 -0.20
CA ALA A 145 12.43 5.48 -0.37
C ALA A 145 12.25 4.20 -1.19
N LEU A 146 13.27 3.82 -1.95
CA LEU A 146 13.26 2.55 -2.66
C LEU A 146 13.28 1.38 -1.66
N VAL A 147 12.50 0.36 -1.96
CA VAL A 147 12.41 -0.87 -1.17
C VAL A 147 12.66 -2.09 -2.04
N CYS A 148 12.99 -3.21 -1.41
CA CYS A 148 13.33 -4.44 -2.10
C CYS A 148 12.08 -5.11 -2.67
N HIS A 149 11.94 -4.98 -3.97
CA HIS A 149 10.93 -5.62 -4.82
C HIS A 149 11.40 -5.55 -6.28
N PRO A 150 11.03 -6.48 -7.19
CA PRO A 150 11.39 -6.40 -8.61
C PRO A 150 10.92 -5.10 -9.28
N GLY A 151 11.86 -4.38 -9.86
CA GLY A 151 11.62 -3.06 -10.46
C GLY A 151 11.70 -1.91 -9.47
N PRO A 152 11.60 -0.66 -9.96
CA PRO A 152 11.59 0.52 -9.10
C PRO A 152 10.32 0.55 -8.23
N THR A 153 10.47 0.30 -6.94
CA THR A 153 9.37 0.26 -5.96
C THR A 153 9.65 1.20 -4.81
N VAL A 154 8.69 2.05 -4.49
CA VAL A 154 8.78 3.07 -3.44
C VAL A 154 7.90 2.68 -2.26
N GLY A 155 8.50 2.60 -1.08
CA GLY A 155 7.78 2.60 0.19
C GLY A 155 7.48 4.03 0.64
N TYR A 156 6.39 4.22 1.35
CA TYR A 156 5.97 5.53 1.85
C TYR A 156 5.86 5.57 3.36
N ARG A 157 6.45 6.61 3.96
CA ARG A 157 6.20 7.05 5.34
C ARG A 157 5.40 8.34 5.30
N ILE A 158 4.23 8.38 5.93
CA ILE A 158 3.27 9.49 5.92
C ILE A 158 3.09 9.98 7.35
N ASP A 159 3.47 11.23 7.60
CA ASP A 159 3.43 11.88 8.91
C ASP A 159 2.49 13.08 8.89
N ASP A 160 1.53 13.17 9.83
CA ASP A 160 0.65 14.32 10.01
C ASP A 160 1.12 15.26 11.15
N GLY A 161 2.35 15.10 11.61
CA GLY A 161 2.95 15.80 12.75
C GLY A 161 2.63 15.17 14.12
N SER A 162 1.73 14.18 14.17
CA SER A 162 1.38 13.50 15.41
C SER A 162 1.38 11.98 15.30
N ARG A 163 1.13 11.46 14.11
CA ARG A 163 1.01 10.05 13.80
C ARG A 163 1.71 9.70 12.49
N VAL A 164 2.27 8.51 12.46
CA VAL A 164 3.01 8.00 11.33
C VAL A 164 2.38 6.72 10.82
N ILE A 165 2.04 6.70 9.52
CA ILE A 165 1.69 5.50 8.76
C ILE A 165 2.84 5.17 7.83
N VAL A 166 3.18 3.88 7.72
CA VAL A 166 4.12 3.37 6.73
C VAL A 166 3.40 2.34 5.85
N TYR A 167 3.63 2.43 4.54
CA TYR A 167 3.01 1.60 3.52
C TYR A 167 4.07 0.92 2.68
N LEU A 168 4.21 -0.39 2.86
CA LEU A 168 5.14 -1.31 2.18
C LEU A 168 4.36 -2.53 1.70
N PRO A 169 3.46 -2.38 0.70
CA PRO A 169 2.56 -3.47 0.30
C PRO A 169 3.28 -4.60 -0.41
N ASP A 170 4.39 -4.30 -1.12
CA ASP A 170 5.24 -5.22 -1.85
C ASP A 170 6.67 -5.02 -1.38
N HIS A 171 7.16 -6.00 -0.62
CA HIS A 171 8.44 -5.84 0.04
C HIS A 171 9.03 -7.19 0.49
N GLU A 172 10.26 -7.47 0.07
CA GLU A 172 11.01 -8.67 0.43
C GLU A 172 12.29 -8.33 1.22
N PRO A 173 12.20 -7.94 2.51
CA PRO A 173 13.36 -7.53 3.29
C PRO A 173 14.33 -8.67 3.63
N ALA A 174 13.85 -9.91 3.64
CA ALA A 174 14.65 -11.09 4.01
C ALA A 174 15.58 -11.59 2.87
N LEU A 175 15.22 -11.33 1.60
CA LEU A 175 16.03 -11.70 0.41
C LEU A 175 16.51 -13.14 0.44
N GLY A 176 15.62 -14.09 0.73
CA GLY A 176 15.94 -15.51 0.78
C GLY A 176 16.50 -16.03 2.10
N SER A 177 16.73 -15.16 3.07
CA SER A 177 17.09 -15.56 4.43
C SER A 177 15.86 -16.01 5.21
N SER A 178 16.06 -16.95 6.15
CA SER A 178 15.00 -17.33 7.10
C SER A 178 14.74 -16.26 8.17
N HIS A 179 15.68 -15.34 8.36
CA HIS A 179 15.61 -14.23 9.30
C HIS A 179 16.13 -12.94 8.68
N LEU A 180 15.70 -11.81 9.20
CA LEU A 180 16.20 -10.51 8.80
C LEU A 180 17.68 -10.32 9.22
N PRO A 181 18.43 -9.40 8.56
CA PRO A 181 19.77 -9.06 8.96
C PRO A 181 19.84 -8.64 10.43
N ALA A 182 20.86 -9.11 11.16
CA ALA A 182 21.05 -8.77 12.58
C ALA A 182 21.18 -7.25 12.81
N ALA A 183 21.75 -6.51 11.85
CA ALA A 183 21.79 -5.06 11.86
C ALA A 183 20.56 -4.50 11.13
N ALA A 184 19.55 -4.08 11.86
CA ALA A 184 18.27 -3.59 11.32
C ALA A 184 18.45 -2.46 10.27
N ALA A 185 19.45 -1.60 10.41
CA ALA A 185 19.74 -0.52 9.45
C ALA A 185 20.13 -1.02 8.05
N TRP A 186 20.47 -2.30 7.89
CA TRP A 186 20.77 -2.92 6.59
C TRP A 186 19.53 -3.55 5.95
N THR A 187 18.41 -3.54 6.66
CA THR A 187 17.16 -4.10 6.14
C THR A 187 16.43 -3.05 5.31
N SER A 188 16.11 -3.39 4.07
CA SER A 188 15.30 -2.55 3.19
C SER A 188 14.06 -2.04 3.92
N GLY A 189 13.69 -0.77 3.73
CA GLY A 189 12.47 -0.16 4.29
C GLY A 189 12.48 0.07 5.81
N TRP A 190 13.52 -0.37 6.55
CA TRP A 190 13.55 -0.25 8.01
C TRP A 190 13.50 1.21 8.49
N ASP A 191 14.26 2.10 7.85
CA ASP A 191 14.26 3.54 8.19
C ASP A 191 12.89 4.19 8.00
N LEU A 192 12.10 3.74 7.01
CA LEU A 192 10.72 4.17 6.83
C LEU A 192 9.84 3.69 7.98
N ALA A 193 9.99 2.40 8.36
CA ALA A 193 9.11 1.73 9.32
C ALA A 193 9.40 2.09 10.79
N ARG A 194 10.64 2.49 11.09
CA ARG A 194 11.09 2.72 12.47
C ARG A 194 10.15 3.62 13.28
N ASN A 195 9.66 3.08 14.42
CA ASN A 195 8.77 3.75 15.36
C ASN A 195 7.43 4.22 14.75
N ALA A 196 6.94 3.59 13.68
CA ALA A 196 5.66 3.92 13.09
C ALA A 196 4.49 3.59 14.03
N ASP A 197 3.44 4.41 14.01
CA ASP A 197 2.19 4.11 14.71
C ASP A 197 1.39 3.00 14.01
N LEU A 198 1.52 2.92 12.68
CA LEU A 198 0.92 1.90 11.84
C LEU A 198 1.86 1.53 10.71
N LEU A 199 2.14 0.25 10.56
CA LEU A 199 2.79 -0.34 9.40
C LEU A 199 1.78 -1.21 8.64
N ILE A 200 1.60 -0.94 7.35
CA ILE A 200 0.91 -1.82 6.40
C ILE A 200 2.00 -2.48 5.58
N HIS A 201 2.12 -3.79 5.68
CA HIS A 201 3.27 -4.52 5.14
C HIS A 201 2.83 -5.78 4.40
N ASP A 202 3.57 -6.11 3.35
CA ASP A 202 3.49 -7.37 2.63
C ASP A 202 3.53 -8.58 3.57
N ALA A 203 2.66 -9.52 3.33
CA ALA A 203 2.60 -10.79 4.05
C ALA A 203 1.93 -11.86 3.17
N GLN A 204 2.35 -11.94 1.91
CA GLN A 204 1.72 -12.76 0.90
C GLN A 204 1.85 -14.25 1.22
N TYR A 205 3.01 -14.70 1.70
CA TYR A 205 3.35 -16.10 1.83
C TYR A 205 3.33 -16.63 3.27
N SER A 206 3.18 -17.94 3.42
CA SER A 206 3.66 -18.68 4.59
C SER A 206 5.19 -18.83 4.54
N ALA A 207 5.79 -19.31 5.61
CA ALA A 207 7.23 -19.57 5.64
C ALA A 207 7.64 -20.66 4.64
N ASP A 208 6.80 -21.69 4.48
CA ASP A 208 7.06 -22.79 3.54
C ASP A 208 6.90 -22.33 2.09
N GLU A 209 5.85 -21.57 1.77
CA GLU A 209 5.65 -21.02 0.43
C GLU A 209 6.76 -20.06 0.01
N TYR A 210 7.30 -19.28 0.95
CA TYR A 210 8.34 -18.30 0.67
C TYR A 210 9.60 -18.93 0.09
N ALA A 211 9.95 -20.15 0.52
CA ALA A 211 11.15 -20.83 0.04
C ALA A 211 11.17 -21.02 -1.49
N ASP A 212 9.99 -21.22 -2.09
CA ASP A 212 9.83 -21.38 -3.54
C ASP A 212 9.67 -20.05 -4.29
N HIS A 213 9.54 -18.92 -3.57
CA HIS A 213 9.25 -17.60 -4.13
C HIS A 213 10.30 -16.54 -3.79
N VAL A 214 11.48 -16.95 -3.37
CA VAL A 214 12.61 -16.03 -3.11
C VAL A 214 12.93 -15.21 -4.35
N GLY A 215 13.04 -13.88 -4.18
CA GLY A 215 13.32 -12.96 -5.28
C GLY A 215 12.05 -12.50 -6.04
N TRP A 216 10.87 -12.96 -5.65
CA TRP A 216 9.59 -12.49 -6.22
C TRP A 216 9.16 -11.13 -5.63
N GLY A 217 9.84 -10.67 -4.58
CA GLY A 217 9.63 -9.35 -4.00
C GLY A 217 8.55 -9.30 -2.91
N HIS A 218 8.20 -10.45 -2.32
CA HIS A 218 7.16 -10.57 -1.31
C HIS A 218 7.67 -11.24 -0.04
N SER A 219 6.97 -10.98 1.07
CA SER A 219 7.31 -11.49 2.40
C SER A 219 6.47 -12.69 2.81
N ALA A 220 7.10 -13.59 3.59
CA ALA A 220 6.32 -14.44 4.48
C ALA A 220 5.72 -13.62 5.63
N LEU A 221 4.57 -14.06 6.17
CA LEU A 221 3.97 -13.41 7.35
C LEU A 221 4.93 -13.40 8.55
N SER A 222 5.75 -14.44 8.74
CA SER A 222 6.79 -14.49 9.77
C SER A 222 7.83 -13.37 9.62
N HIS A 223 8.27 -13.08 8.40
CA HIS A 223 9.18 -11.96 8.11
C HIS A 223 8.54 -10.61 8.39
N ALA A 224 7.26 -10.44 8.04
CA ALA A 224 6.53 -9.21 8.35
C ALA A 224 6.40 -8.97 9.87
N LEU A 225 6.17 -10.04 10.64
CA LEU A 225 6.13 -9.97 12.11
C LEU A 225 7.50 -9.60 12.71
N GLU A 226 8.58 -10.24 12.24
CA GLU A 226 9.95 -9.94 12.67
C GLU A 226 10.34 -8.51 12.29
N PHE A 227 10.04 -8.06 11.07
CA PHE A 227 10.29 -6.71 10.60
C PHE A 227 9.56 -5.67 11.46
N ALA A 228 8.29 -5.90 11.77
CA ALA A 228 7.51 -5.02 12.62
C ALA A 228 8.08 -4.92 14.05
N ALA A 229 8.58 -6.03 14.60
CA ALA A 229 9.20 -6.06 15.92
C ALA A 229 10.52 -5.27 15.92
N THR A 230 11.42 -5.53 14.97
CA THR A 230 12.72 -4.85 14.86
C THR A 230 12.58 -3.36 14.57
N ALA A 231 11.56 -2.96 13.80
CA ALA A 231 11.24 -1.56 13.52
C ALA A 231 10.49 -0.87 14.67
N ASN A 232 10.18 -1.57 15.77
CA ASN A 232 9.45 -1.04 16.92
C ASN A 232 8.13 -0.34 16.53
N VAL A 233 7.34 -0.95 15.64
CA VAL A 233 6.04 -0.39 15.25
C VAL A 233 4.99 -0.64 16.34
N ARG A 234 3.98 0.20 16.41
CA ARG A 234 2.90 0.05 17.39
C ARG A 234 1.78 -0.86 16.91
N ARG A 235 1.59 -0.93 15.60
CA ARG A 235 0.59 -1.77 14.96
C ARG A 235 1.07 -2.23 13.59
N LEU A 236 0.91 -3.53 13.31
CA LEU A 236 1.10 -4.13 12.00
C LEU A 236 -0.26 -4.52 11.39
N ILE A 237 -0.44 -4.20 10.11
CA ILE A 237 -1.49 -4.77 9.26
C ILE A 237 -0.79 -5.59 8.17
N ALA A 238 -0.94 -6.92 8.22
CA ALA A 238 -0.53 -7.80 7.14
C ALA A 238 -1.40 -7.53 5.91
N PHE A 239 -0.76 -7.32 4.78
CA PHE A 239 -1.37 -6.85 3.54
C PHE A 239 -0.94 -7.73 2.37
N HIS A 240 -1.45 -7.48 1.16
CA HIS A 240 -1.06 -8.16 -0.07
C HIS A 240 -1.29 -9.67 -0.01
N HIS A 241 -2.52 -10.08 0.37
CA HIS A 241 -2.87 -11.49 0.54
C HIS A 241 -2.79 -12.24 -0.78
N ASP A 242 -2.22 -13.45 -0.76
CA ASP A 242 -2.09 -14.29 -1.95
C ASP A 242 -3.45 -14.49 -2.65
N PRO A 243 -3.54 -14.34 -3.98
CA PRO A 243 -4.79 -14.43 -4.70
C PRO A 243 -5.48 -15.80 -4.59
N ASN A 244 -4.72 -16.86 -4.35
CA ASN A 244 -5.27 -18.23 -4.21
C ASN A 244 -5.69 -18.55 -2.79
N ARG A 245 -5.40 -17.67 -1.81
CA ARG A 245 -5.67 -17.93 -0.39
C ARG A 245 -7.10 -17.62 -0.03
N SER A 246 -7.86 -18.64 0.40
CA SER A 246 -9.21 -18.46 0.92
C SER A 246 -9.21 -17.74 2.28
N ASP A 247 -10.38 -17.29 2.72
CA ASP A 247 -10.60 -16.74 4.06
C ASP A 247 -10.20 -17.71 5.17
N ALA A 248 -10.46 -19.01 4.95
CA ALA A 248 -10.12 -20.08 5.90
C ALA A 248 -8.59 -20.32 5.93
N ASP A 249 -7.92 -20.25 4.77
CA ASP A 249 -6.46 -20.36 4.69
C ASP A 249 -5.78 -19.18 5.36
N MET A 250 -6.34 -17.98 5.20
CA MET A 250 -5.85 -16.78 5.92
C MET A 250 -5.94 -16.96 7.43
N ASP A 251 -7.07 -17.49 7.95
CA ASP A 251 -7.21 -17.74 9.38
C ASP A 251 -6.16 -18.75 9.87
N ARG A 252 -5.90 -19.81 9.11
CA ARG A 252 -4.88 -20.82 9.45
C ARG A 252 -3.48 -20.20 9.44
N LEU A 253 -3.11 -19.51 8.37
CA LEU A 253 -1.82 -18.82 8.25
C LEU A 253 -1.56 -17.90 9.44
N ILE A 254 -2.55 -17.08 9.82
CA ILE A 254 -2.44 -16.17 10.96
C ILE A 254 -2.27 -16.95 12.25
N ALA A 255 -3.12 -17.96 12.51
CA ALA A 255 -3.08 -18.75 13.73
C ALA A 255 -1.73 -19.46 13.91
N ASP A 256 -1.17 -19.99 12.81
CA ASP A 256 0.12 -20.68 12.82
C ASP A 256 1.27 -19.71 13.06
N ALA A 257 1.27 -18.54 12.39
CA ALA A 257 2.34 -17.55 12.49
C ALA A 257 2.46 -16.92 13.89
N ILE A 258 1.36 -16.75 14.62
CA ILE A 258 1.36 -16.12 15.96
C ILE A 258 1.30 -17.14 17.12
N ARG A 259 1.28 -18.42 16.81
CA ARG A 259 1.14 -19.49 17.84
C ARG A 259 2.28 -19.41 18.86
N GLY A 260 1.93 -19.14 20.11
CA GLY A 260 2.91 -19.08 21.21
C GLY A 260 3.86 -17.86 21.16
N MET A 261 3.63 -16.93 20.26
CA MET A 261 4.46 -15.74 20.08
C MET A 261 3.79 -14.51 20.73
N PRO A 262 4.30 -13.97 21.84
CA PRO A 262 3.84 -12.69 22.35
C PRO A 262 4.32 -11.58 21.41
N LEU A 263 3.38 -10.89 20.76
CA LEU A 263 3.71 -9.78 19.87
C LEU A 263 3.86 -8.47 20.67
N PRO A 264 4.95 -7.71 20.51
CA PRO A 264 5.15 -6.44 21.21
C PRO A 264 4.30 -5.30 20.61
N PHE A 265 3.51 -5.57 19.60
CA PHE A 265 2.65 -4.64 18.87
C PHE A 265 1.25 -5.23 18.64
N ARG A 266 0.30 -4.38 18.23
CA ARG A 266 -1.01 -4.86 17.79
C ARG A 266 -0.93 -5.41 16.37
N PHE A 267 -1.50 -6.57 16.14
CA PHE A 267 -1.52 -7.23 14.84
C PHE A 267 -2.94 -7.42 14.29
N ALA A 268 -3.09 -7.27 12.99
CA ALA A 268 -4.29 -7.67 12.25
C ALA A 268 -3.93 -7.97 10.79
N ALA A 269 -4.67 -8.85 10.13
CA ALA A 269 -4.67 -8.93 8.67
C ALA A 269 -5.61 -7.89 8.08
N ALA A 270 -5.25 -7.34 6.94
CA ALA A 270 -6.06 -6.37 6.21
C ALA A 270 -7.40 -6.97 5.80
N ARG A 271 -8.46 -6.17 5.89
CA ARG A 271 -9.80 -6.51 5.40
C ARG A 271 -10.38 -5.35 4.61
N GLU A 272 -10.98 -5.64 3.48
CA GLU A 272 -11.70 -4.61 2.75
C GLU A 272 -12.80 -3.97 3.59
N GLY A 273 -12.92 -2.65 3.48
CA GLY A 273 -13.88 -1.86 4.26
C GLY A 273 -13.42 -1.52 5.68
N ALA A 274 -12.33 -2.12 6.17
CA ALA A 274 -11.79 -1.79 7.48
C ALA A 274 -11.43 -0.29 7.57
N ARG A 275 -11.76 0.32 8.71
CA ARG A 275 -11.48 1.72 9.01
C ARG A 275 -10.67 1.83 10.28
N LEU A 276 -9.64 2.66 10.25
CA LEU A 276 -8.81 2.96 11.40
C LEU A 276 -8.76 4.48 11.60
N THR A 277 -8.77 4.89 12.87
CA THR A 277 -8.51 6.27 13.27
C THR A 277 -7.29 6.30 14.16
N LEU A 278 -6.26 6.97 13.72
CA LEU A 278 -5.07 7.28 14.52
C LEU A 278 -5.31 8.63 15.18
N ARG A 279 -5.71 8.62 16.46
CA ARG A 279 -5.99 9.83 17.23
C ARG A 279 -4.68 10.49 17.66
N HIS A 280 -4.65 11.81 17.80
CA HIS A 280 -3.51 12.56 18.33
C HIS A 280 -3.03 11.95 19.67
N ARG A 281 -1.71 11.95 19.88
CA ARG A 281 -1.14 11.60 21.18
C ARG A 281 -1.60 12.67 22.18
N ARG A 282 -2.18 12.25 23.31
CA ARG A 282 -2.32 13.16 24.44
C ARG A 282 -0.91 13.45 24.97
N SER A 283 -0.66 14.73 25.34
CA SER A 283 0.57 15.11 26.02
C SER A 283 0.68 14.30 27.31
N GLY A 284 1.44 13.19 27.30
CA GLY A 284 1.59 12.26 28.43
C GLY A 284 1.86 10.81 28.02
N ASP A 285 1.61 10.43 26.77
CA ASP A 285 1.87 9.07 26.24
C ASP A 285 3.30 8.98 25.63
N ARG A 286 4.33 9.32 26.40
CA ARG A 286 5.74 9.08 26.03
C ARG A 286 6.22 7.78 26.62
#